data_59b28a3375739418fce57380ea296cba
#
_entry.id   59b28a3375739418fce57380ea296cba
#
_cell.length_a   1.000
_cell.length_b   1.000
_cell.length_c   1.000
_cell.angle_alpha   90.00
_cell.angle_beta   90.00
_cell.angle_gamma   90.00
#
_symmetry.space_group_name_H-M   'P 1'
#
loop_
_entity.id
_entity.type
_entity.pdbx_description
1 polymer ?
#
loop_
_entity_poly.entity_id
_entity_poly.type
_entity_poly.pdbx_seq_one_letter_code
_entity_poly.pdbx_strand_id
1 'polypeptide(L)'
;MWRTNEDPRVGQAGNPDRGAARADRTRRAQHPGDRFGDTPTVSIPSRLRPIAHVYDAAYAGVPNWDIGRPQRAFVRSLEAGLVRSPVLDVGCGTGELSLFLARHGHEVLGIDLSPLAIRQATEKARWRRIAAQFLVWDALDLSGLRERGFTFRTVVDSAMFHIFSDAERDRFVAGLADVIPSGGLYCVLGDARRDERSAYGISPRELRQRFGRAGGWEIIFAFETIFERQWSRNPAFFVGVRRR
;
A
#
# COMPACT_ATOMS: atom_id res chain seq x y z
N MET A 1 -0.85 30.38 -1.73
CA MET A 1 0.20 31.41 -1.87
C MET A 1 1.47 30.81 -1.31
N TRP A 2 2.29 30.17 -2.15
CA TRP A 2 3.55 29.55 -1.78
C TRP A 2 4.67 30.35 -2.42
N ARG A 3 5.59 30.84 -1.61
CA ARG A 3 6.76 31.61 -2.09
C ARG A 3 7.88 30.63 -2.45
N THR A 4 8.40 30.81 -3.63
CA THR A 4 9.69 30.31 -4.11
C THR A 4 10.82 31.07 -3.41
N ASN A 5 11.85 30.36 -2.94
CA ASN A 5 13.15 30.96 -2.66
C ASN A 5 14.22 30.13 -3.35
N GLU A 6 14.78 30.71 -4.40
CA GLU A 6 16.09 30.41 -4.94
C GLU A 6 17.15 31.15 -4.11
N ASP A 7 18.28 30.53 -3.81
CA ASP A 7 19.58 31.16 -3.99
C ASP A 7 20.75 30.18 -3.87
N PRO A 8 21.76 30.30 -4.69
CA PRO A 8 22.89 29.36 -4.83
C PRO A 8 24.16 29.90 -4.15
N ARG A 9 25.01 29.02 -3.56
CA ARG A 9 26.45 29.28 -3.50
C ARG A 9 27.29 28.00 -3.48
N VAL A 10 28.07 27.91 -4.49
CA VAL A 10 29.25 27.10 -4.77
C VAL A 10 30.33 27.30 -3.71
N GLY A 11 30.98 26.21 -3.29
CA GLY A 11 32.20 26.24 -2.51
C GLY A 11 32.96 24.93 -2.66
N GLN A 12 33.97 24.93 -3.52
CA GLN A 12 34.98 23.86 -3.66
C GLN A 12 35.95 23.87 -2.48
N ALA A 13 36.41 22.71 -2.05
CA ALA A 13 37.83 22.32 -1.94
C ALA A 13 38.09 21.22 -0.93
N GLY A 14 38.95 20.27 -1.29
CA GLY A 14 39.78 19.58 -0.34
C GLY A 14 39.66 18.05 -0.30
N ASN A 15 40.34 17.34 -1.21
CA ASN A 15 40.92 16.03 -0.96
C ASN A 15 42.26 16.21 -0.26
N PRO A 16 42.64 15.47 0.78
CA PRO A 16 43.45 14.29 0.63
C PRO A 16 43.20 13.21 1.72
N ASP A 17 43.35 12.00 1.57
CA ASP A 17 44.49 11.11 1.71
C ASP A 17 44.10 9.65 1.95
N ARG A 18 44.96 8.77 1.50
CA ARG A 18 44.87 7.32 1.49
C ARG A 18 45.07 6.72 2.87
N GLY A 19 44.18 5.81 3.27
CA GLY A 19 44.37 4.95 4.41
C GLY A 19 43.71 3.59 4.17
N ALA A 20 44.51 2.59 3.83
CA ALA A 20 44.07 1.22 3.64
C ALA A 20 43.64 0.61 4.97
N ALA A 21 42.41 0.14 5.06
CA ALA A 21 41.99 -0.83 6.04
C ALA A 21 41.22 -1.95 5.34
N ARG A 22 41.78 -3.14 5.35
CA ARG A 22 41.10 -4.41 5.02
C ARG A 22 39.96 -4.59 6.00
N ALA A 23 38.73 -4.57 5.51
CA ALA A 23 37.54 -4.98 6.25
C ALA A 23 36.82 -6.05 5.44
N ASP A 24 36.85 -7.20 6.03
CA ASP A 24 35.87 -8.29 6.08
C ASP A 24 34.81 -8.36 4.96
N ARG A 25 35.12 -9.23 3.99
CA ARG A 25 34.18 -9.67 2.95
C ARG A 25 33.34 -10.84 3.46
N THR A 26 32.35 -10.57 4.33
CA THR A 26 31.24 -11.53 4.59
C THR A 26 29.98 -10.81 5.10
N ARG A 27 29.51 -9.80 4.38
CA ARG A 27 28.08 -9.47 4.38
C ARG A 27 27.56 -9.71 2.97
N ARG A 28 27.10 -10.94 2.72
CA ARG A 28 26.18 -11.20 1.62
C ARG A 28 25.04 -10.19 1.78
N ALA A 29 24.90 -9.26 0.85
CA ALA A 29 23.72 -8.43 0.75
C ALA A 29 22.53 -9.39 0.62
N GLN A 30 21.73 -9.49 1.67
CA GLN A 30 20.46 -10.22 1.61
C GLN A 30 19.64 -9.55 0.52
N HIS A 31 19.23 -10.29 -0.49
CA HIS A 31 18.31 -9.84 -1.52
C HIS A 31 17.03 -9.35 -0.81
N PRO A 32 16.39 -8.24 -1.26
CA PRO A 32 15.12 -7.77 -0.69
C PRO A 32 14.02 -8.84 -0.62
N GLY A 33 14.11 -9.88 -1.46
CA GLY A 33 13.18 -11.02 -1.47
C GLY A 33 13.36 -12.03 -0.32
N ASP A 34 14.49 -12.01 0.41
CA ASP A 34 14.79 -13.06 1.41
C ASP A 34 14.02 -12.87 2.74
N ARG A 35 13.46 -11.67 3.00
CA ARG A 35 12.74 -11.41 4.25
C ARG A 35 11.42 -12.13 4.40
N PHE A 36 10.76 -12.45 3.29
CA PHE A 36 9.44 -13.07 3.32
C PHE A 36 9.45 -14.59 3.14
N GLY A 37 10.62 -15.21 2.90
CA GLY A 37 10.79 -16.66 2.77
C GLY A 37 9.93 -17.29 1.65
N ASP A 38 9.86 -18.62 1.62
CA ASP A 38 8.86 -19.32 0.81
C ASP A 38 7.46 -19.03 1.41
N THR A 39 6.68 -18.21 0.74
CA THR A 39 5.37 -17.77 1.22
C THR A 39 4.42 -18.96 1.27
N PRO A 40 3.95 -19.41 2.46
CA PRO A 40 3.06 -20.55 2.53
C PRO A 40 1.74 -20.23 1.82
N THR A 41 1.22 -21.17 1.05
CA THR A 41 -0.13 -21.07 0.49
C THR A 41 -1.13 -20.97 1.64
N VAL A 42 -1.68 -19.78 1.86
CA VAL A 42 -2.70 -19.57 2.89
C VAL A 42 -4.04 -20.01 2.34
N SER A 43 -4.67 -20.96 3.03
CA SER A 43 -6.01 -21.42 2.69
C SER A 43 -7.02 -20.35 3.07
N ILE A 44 -7.87 -19.95 2.13
CA ILE A 44 -8.98 -19.02 2.39
C ILE A 44 -9.96 -19.70 3.39
N PRO A 45 -10.25 -19.07 4.54
CA PRO A 45 -11.25 -19.55 5.46
C PRO A 45 -12.60 -19.82 4.76
N SER A 46 -13.29 -20.89 5.10
CA SER A 46 -14.53 -21.30 4.42
C SER A 46 -15.58 -20.21 4.36
N ARG A 47 -15.68 -19.36 5.40
CA ARG A 47 -16.61 -18.21 5.48
C ARG A 47 -16.34 -17.12 4.43
N LEU A 48 -15.10 -17.03 3.94
CA LEU A 48 -14.68 -15.99 2.97
C LEU A 48 -14.70 -16.49 1.52
N ARG A 49 -14.85 -17.80 1.30
CA ARG A 49 -14.88 -18.39 -0.05
C ARG A 49 -15.94 -17.76 -0.97
N PRO A 50 -17.17 -17.48 -0.53
CA PRO A 50 -18.16 -16.84 -1.39
C PRO A 50 -17.71 -15.46 -1.88
N ILE A 51 -17.12 -14.64 -0.99
CA ILE A 51 -16.62 -13.30 -1.33
C ILE A 51 -15.42 -13.41 -2.27
N ALA A 52 -14.48 -14.31 -2.00
CA ALA A 52 -13.33 -14.57 -2.86
C ALA A 52 -13.77 -14.98 -4.27
N HIS A 53 -14.82 -15.81 -4.41
CA HIS A 53 -15.36 -16.21 -5.71
C HIS A 53 -15.95 -15.05 -6.49
N VAL A 54 -16.58 -14.07 -5.84
CA VAL A 54 -17.10 -12.87 -6.50
C VAL A 54 -15.94 -12.09 -7.13
N TYR A 55 -14.84 -11.90 -6.40
CA TYR A 55 -13.65 -11.22 -6.94
C TYR A 55 -12.93 -12.08 -8.00
N ASP A 56 -12.81 -13.38 -7.81
CA ASP A 56 -12.24 -14.28 -8.83
C ASP A 56 -13.03 -14.19 -10.15
N ALA A 57 -14.35 -14.14 -10.09
CA ALA A 57 -15.19 -13.97 -11.28
C ALA A 57 -14.92 -12.63 -11.98
N ALA A 58 -14.70 -11.55 -11.20
CA ALA A 58 -14.34 -10.25 -11.77
C ALA A 58 -12.95 -10.29 -12.44
N TYR A 59 -11.96 -10.95 -11.83
CA TYR A 59 -10.61 -11.09 -12.38
C TYR A 59 -10.47 -12.15 -13.46
N ALA A 60 -11.51 -12.97 -13.71
CA ALA A 60 -11.57 -13.82 -14.91
C ALA A 60 -11.65 -13.00 -16.22
N GLY A 61 -12.12 -11.76 -16.12
CA GLY A 61 -12.02 -10.72 -17.13
C GLY A 61 -11.04 -9.61 -16.69
N VAL A 62 -11.30 -8.40 -17.16
CA VAL A 62 -10.58 -7.20 -16.69
C VAL A 62 -11.59 -6.32 -15.95
N PRO A 63 -11.54 -6.28 -14.61
CA PRO A 63 -12.51 -5.51 -13.86
C PRO A 63 -12.32 -4.01 -14.09
N ASN A 64 -13.39 -3.25 -13.96
CA ASN A 64 -13.42 -1.81 -14.25
C ASN A 64 -12.39 -0.98 -13.46
N TRP A 65 -11.99 -1.45 -12.28
CA TRP A 65 -10.98 -0.79 -11.44
C TRP A 65 -9.55 -1.14 -11.80
N ASP A 66 -9.31 -2.18 -12.59
CA ASP A 66 -7.97 -2.52 -13.09
C ASP A 66 -7.67 -1.74 -14.37
N ILE A 67 -6.88 -0.69 -14.23
CA ILE A 67 -6.50 0.20 -15.34
C ILE A 67 -5.11 -0.10 -15.91
N GLY A 68 -4.50 -1.22 -15.50
CA GLY A 68 -3.18 -1.66 -15.99
C GLY A 68 -2.00 -0.78 -15.54
N ARG A 69 -2.21 0.10 -14.56
CA ARG A 69 -1.21 1.01 -14.00
C ARG A 69 -1.63 1.49 -12.61
N PRO A 70 -0.70 2.05 -11.79
CA PRO A 70 -1.07 2.66 -10.53
C PRO A 70 -1.92 3.93 -10.74
N GLN A 71 -2.76 4.24 -9.77
CA GLN A 71 -3.46 5.52 -9.70
C GLN A 71 -2.47 6.67 -9.50
N ARG A 72 -2.72 7.81 -10.13
CA ARG A 72 -1.81 8.98 -10.11
C ARG A 72 -1.48 9.48 -8.71
N ALA A 73 -2.40 9.35 -7.76
CA ALA A 73 -2.18 9.74 -6.37
C ALA A 73 -0.99 9.01 -5.74
N PHE A 74 -0.84 7.71 -6.00
CA PHE A 74 0.29 6.93 -5.48
C PHE A 74 1.61 7.22 -6.21
N VAL A 75 1.57 7.53 -7.52
CA VAL A 75 2.76 7.99 -8.25
C VAL A 75 3.31 9.27 -7.60
N ARG A 76 2.45 10.26 -7.36
CA ARG A 76 2.83 11.50 -6.68
C ARG A 76 3.33 11.29 -5.25
N SER A 77 2.76 10.33 -4.52
CA SER A 77 3.22 10.01 -3.16
C SER A 77 4.63 9.44 -3.15
N LEU A 78 4.96 8.61 -4.14
CA LEU A 78 6.31 8.10 -4.31
C LEU A 78 7.28 9.24 -4.65
N GLU A 79 6.95 10.08 -5.62
CA GLU A 79 7.74 11.24 -6.02
C GLU A 79 7.97 12.22 -4.86
N ALA A 80 6.99 12.37 -3.98
CA ALA A 80 7.09 13.20 -2.77
C ALA A 80 7.88 12.52 -1.61
N GLY A 81 8.42 11.32 -1.82
CA GLY A 81 9.20 10.58 -0.80
C GLY A 81 8.39 10.13 0.41
N LEU A 82 7.07 10.00 0.27
CA LEU A 82 6.18 9.58 1.36
C LEU A 82 6.20 8.06 1.59
N VAL A 83 6.55 7.29 0.56
CA VAL A 83 6.58 5.82 0.64
C VAL A 83 7.91 5.36 1.24
N ARG A 84 7.84 4.50 2.25
CA ARG A 84 9.01 3.89 2.93
C ARG A 84 8.80 2.39 3.07
N SER A 85 9.87 1.62 2.76
CA SER A 85 9.86 0.16 2.93
C SER A 85 9.96 -0.28 4.39
N PRO A 86 9.41 -1.45 4.73
CA PRO A 86 8.60 -2.32 3.88
C PRO A 86 7.20 -1.76 3.62
N VAL A 87 6.61 -2.09 2.46
CA VAL A 87 5.29 -1.63 2.03
C VAL A 87 4.32 -2.80 1.99
N LEU A 88 3.11 -2.60 2.51
CA LEU A 88 1.96 -3.48 2.29
C LEU A 88 0.99 -2.81 1.32
N ASP A 89 0.61 -3.52 0.27
CA ASP A 89 -0.45 -3.12 -0.67
C ASP A 89 -1.68 -3.98 -0.39
N VAL A 90 -2.71 -3.38 0.25
CA VAL A 90 -3.91 -4.09 0.66
C VAL A 90 -4.98 -4.04 -0.43
N GLY A 91 -5.53 -5.23 -0.79
CA GLY A 91 -6.41 -5.35 -1.95
C GLY A 91 -5.64 -5.06 -3.25
N CYS A 92 -4.44 -5.64 -3.38
CA CYS A 92 -3.50 -5.32 -4.46
C CYS A 92 -4.00 -5.68 -5.87
N GLY A 93 -5.07 -6.49 -5.98
CA GLY A 93 -5.59 -6.96 -7.25
C GLY A 93 -4.51 -7.66 -8.07
N THR A 94 -4.41 -7.30 -9.33
CA THR A 94 -3.41 -7.84 -10.27
C THR A 94 -2.01 -7.22 -10.12
N GLY A 95 -1.77 -6.44 -9.02
CA GLY A 95 -0.45 -6.04 -8.54
C GLY A 95 0.15 -4.80 -9.18
N GLU A 96 -0.57 -3.98 -9.95
CA GLU A 96 0.04 -2.86 -10.67
C GLU A 96 0.68 -1.82 -9.74
N LEU A 97 0.07 -1.51 -8.58
CA LEU A 97 0.66 -0.59 -7.61
C LEU A 97 1.87 -1.24 -6.91
N SER A 98 1.74 -2.48 -6.46
CA SER A 98 2.83 -3.25 -5.86
C SER A 98 4.05 -3.33 -6.78
N LEU A 99 3.85 -3.68 -8.05
CA LEU A 99 4.91 -3.79 -9.06
C LEU A 99 5.55 -2.43 -9.36
N PHE A 100 4.75 -1.37 -9.41
CA PHE A 100 5.26 -0.02 -9.58
C PHE A 100 6.18 0.38 -8.43
N LEU A 101 5.77 0.18 -7.17
CA LEU A 101 6.57 0.51 -6.00
C LEU A 101 7.85 -0.34 -5.92
N ALA A 102 7.73 -1.65 -6.19
CA ALA A 102 8.88 -2.55 -6.19
C ALA A 102 9.91 -2.19 -7.27
N ARG A 103 9.47 -1.76 -8.47
CA ARG A 103 10.35 -1.28 -9.53
C ARG A 103 11.15 -0.03 -9.11
N HIS A 104 10.62 0.77 -8.19
CA HIS A 104 11.29 1.95 -7.63
C HIS A 104 12.10 1.64 -6.37
N GLY A 105 12.41 0.36 -6.12
CA GLY A 105 13.33 -0.07 -5.06
C GLY A 105 12.68 -0.32 -3.70
N HIS A 106 11.35 -0.35 -3.63
CA HIS A 106 10.66 -0.69 -2.39
C HIS A 106 10.51 -2.19 -2.22
N GLU A 107 10.65 -2.66 -0.98
CA GLU A 107 10.25 -3.99 -0.55
C GLU A 107 8.73 -4.00 -0.38
N VAL A 108 8.02 -4.84 -1.15
CA VAL A 108 6.54 -4.82 -1.25
C VAL A 108 5.95 -6.20 -1.06
N LEU A 109 4.97 -6.29 -0.16
CA LEU A 109 4.02 -7.39 -0.07
C LEU A 109 2.65 -6.89 -0.54
N GLY A 110 2.09 -7.51 -1.59
CA GLY A 110 0.71 -7.32 -2.01
C GLY A 110 -0.18 -8.41 -1.43
N ILE A 111 -1.34 -8.04 -0.89
CA ILE A 111 -2.35 -9.00 -0.42
C ILE A 111 -3.68 -8.77 -1.13
N ASP A 112 -4.36 -9.84 -1.48
CA ASP A 112 -5.73 -9.82 -2.02
C ASP A 112 -6.47 -11.09 -1.60
N LEU A 113 -7.78 -11.01 -1.50
CA LEU A 113 -8.61 -12.16 -1.17
C LEU A 113 -8.79 -13.11 -2.36
N SER A 114 -8.60 -12.63 -3.59
CA SER A 114 -8.73 -13.40 -4.83
C SER A 114 -7.46 -14.19 -5.16
N PRO A 115 -7.48 -15.53 -5.14
CA PRO A 115 -6.38 -16.35 -5.64
C PRO A 115 -6.03 -16.07 -7.11
N LEU A 116 -7.03 -15.73 -7.92
CA LEU A 116 -6.82 -15.43 -9.34
C LEU A 116 -6.05 -14.13 -9.53
N ALA A 117 -6.42 -13.07 -8.79
CA ALA A 117 -5.68 -11.81 -8.79
C ALA A 117 -4.21 -12.01 -8.37
N ILE A 118 -3.97 -12.74 -7.29
CA ILE A 118 -2.62 -13.05 -6.79
C ILE A 118 -1.80 -13.85 -7.79
N ARG A 119 -2.40 -14.83 -8.48
CA ARG A 119 -1.70 -15.55 -9.58
C ARG A 119 -1.28 -14.58 -10.68
N GLN A 120 -2.20 -13.73 -11.16
CA GLN A 120 -1.91 -12.75 -12.20
C GLN A 120 -0.83 -11.75 -11.77
N ALA A 121 -0.87 -11.27 -10.53
CA ALA A 121 0.15 -10.39 -9.98
C ALA A 121 1.53 -11.07 -9.93
N THR A 122 1.58 -12.32 -9.49
CA THR A 122 2.81 -13.11 -9.42
C THR A 122 3.38 -13.39 -10.80
N GLU A 123 2.54 -13.73 -11.79
CA GLU A 123 2.95 -13.93 -13.17
C GLU A 123 3.50 -12.65 -13.80
N LYS A 124 2.84 -11.51 -13.57
CA LYS A 124 3.34 -10.19 -14.01
C LYS A 124 4.70 -9.87 -13.38
N ALA A 125 4.89 -10.13 -12.09
CA ALA A 125 6.17 -9.92 -11.39
C ALA A 125 7.30 -10.72 -12.05
N ARG A 126 7.05 -12.01 -12.30
CA ARG A 126 8.01 -12.90 -12.99
C ARG A 126 8.33 -12.41 -14.40
N TRP A 127 7.30 -12.13 -15.19
CA TRP A 127 7.47 -11.68 -16.58
C TRP A 127 8.20 -10.33 -16.67
N ARG A 128 7.89 -9.38 -15.78
CA ARG A 128 8.54 -8.05 -15.71
C ARG A 128 9.88 -8.08 -14.98
N ARG A 129 10.27 -9.23 -14.37
CA ARG A 129 11.47 -9.40 -13.53
C ARG A 129 11.53 -8.39 -12.39
N ILE A 130 10.40 -8.20 -11.71
CA ILE A 130 10.27 -7.30 -10.56
C ILE A 130 10.15 -8.13 -9.30
N ALA A 131 10.99 -7.82 -8.29
CA ALA A 131 10.97 -8.49 -6.99
C ALA A 131 9.85 -7.90 -6.12
N ALA A 132 8.63 -8.42 -6.26
CA ALA A 132 7.49 -8.16 -5.39
C ALA A 132 6.89 -9.48 -4.93
N GLN A 133 6.33 -9.52 -3.75
CA GLN A 133 5.69 -10.71 -3.20
C GLN A 133 4.18 -10.52 -3.11
N PHE A 134 3.44 -11.61 -3.26
CA PHE A 134 1.99 -11.61 -3.26
C PHE A 134 1.44 -12.77 -2.44
N LEU A 135 0.40 -12.50 -1.66
CA LEU A 135 -0.20 -13.46 -0.75
C LEU A 135 -1.72 -13.39 -0.82
N VAL A 136 -2.37 -14.55 -0.94
CA VAL A 136 -3.82 -14.62 -0.73
C VAL A 136 -4.10 -14.41 0.75
N TRP A 137 -4.72 -13.28 1.11
CA TRP A 137 -4.94 -12.89 2.49
C TRP A 137 -6.17 -11.99 2.64
N ASP A 138 -6.88 -12.17 3.77
CA ASP A 138 -7.98 -11.28 4.16
C ASP A 138 -7.41 -10.00 4.78
N ALA A 139 -7.66 -8.86 4.14
CA ALA A 139 -7.23 -7.56 4.67
C ALA A 139 -7.87 -7.22 6.03
N LEU A 140 -8.96 -7.87 6.40
CA LEU A 140 -9.56 -7.76 7.73
C LEU A 140 -8.82 -8.60 8.80
N ASP A 141 -7.78 -9.33 8.44
CA ASP A 141 -6.94 -10.13 9.34
C ASP A 141 -5.47 -9.68 9.31
N LEU A 142 -5.22 -8.38 9.44
CA LEU A 142 -3.85 -7.86 9.48
C LEU A 142 -3.09 -8.28 10.75
N SER A 143 -3.78 -8.56 11.85
CA SER A 143 -3.19 -9.13 13.07
C SER A 143 -2.50 -10.46 12.79
N GLY A 144 -3.07 -11.32 11.94
CA GLY A 144 -2.44 -12.56 11.51
C GLY A 144 -1.13 -12.37 10.73
N LEU A 145 -0.96 -11.25 10.02
CA LEU A 145 0.34 -10.86 9.44
C LEU A 145 1.32 -10.45 10.54
N ARG A 146 0.86 -9.72 11.55
CA ARG A 146 1.69 -9.32 12.69
C ARG A 146 2.20 -10.52 13.48
N GLU A 147 1.35 -11.51 13.72
CA GLU A 147 1.72 -12.78 14.39
C GLU A 147 2.82 -13.56 13.63
N ARG A 148 2.87 -13.40 12.31
CA ARG A 148 3.93 -13.94 11.45
C ARG A 148 5.16 -13.05 11.35
N GLY A 149 5.24 -11.99 12.14
CA GLY A 149 6.40 -11.10 12.23
C GLY A 149 6.42 -9.96 11.23
N PHE A 150 5.36 -9.77 10.42
CA PHE A 150 5.32 -8.69 9.46
C PHE A 150 4.99 -7.34 10.11
N THR A 151 5.73 -6.31 9.71
CA THR A 151 5.43 -4.90 10.00
C THR A 151 5.77 -4.06 8.78
N PHE A 152 5.05 -2.96 8.60
CA PHE A 152 5.16 -2.14 7.39
C PHE A 152 5.32 -0.66 7.75
N ARG A 153 6.31 -0.02 7.13
CA ARG A 153 6.49 1.44 7.26
C ARG A 153 5.45 2.22 6.48
N THR A 154 4.92 1.60 5.42
CA THR A 154 3.84 2.17 4.61
C THR A 154 2.82 1.08 4.30
N VAL A 155 1.55 1.40 4.48
CA VAL A 155 0.43 0.62 3.95
C VAL A 155 -0.28 1.47 2.90
N VAL A 156 -0.47 0.93 1.71
CA VAL A 156 -1.20 1.58 0.62
C VAL A 156 -2.50 0.84 0.35
N ASP A 157 -3.55 1.59 0.08
CA ASP A 157 -4.91 1.10 -0.17
C ASP A 157 -5.50 1.85 -1.36
N SER A 158 -5.65 1.15 -2.45
CA SER A 158 -6.26 1.68 -3.66
C SER A 158 -7.66 1.15 -3.84
N ALA A 159 -8.63 1.80 -3.19
CA ALA A 159 -10.07 1.51 -3.33
C ALA A 159 -10.55 0.20 -2.65
N MET A 160 -9.94 -0.17 -1.52
CA MET A 160 -10.45 -1.27 -0.71
C MET A 160 -11.25 -0.78 0.50
N PHE A 161 -10.72 0.16 1.30
CA PHE A 161 -11.40 0.69 2.50
C PHE A 161 -12.80 1.26 2.18
N HIS A 162 -12.99 1.82 1.01
CA HIS A 162 -14.22 2.47 0.61
C HIS A 162 -15.41 1.52 0.38
N ILE A 163 -15.15 0.20 0.27
CA ILE A 163 -16.19 -0.83 0.11
C ILE A 163 -16.59 -1.48 1.43
N PHE A 164 -15.82 -1.31 2.49
CA PHE A 164 -16.08 -1.91 3.78
C PHE A 164 -17.30 -1.31 4.48
N SER A 165 -18.05 -2.14 5.17
CA SER A 165 -19.04 -1.73 6.16
C SER A 165 -18.38 -1.05 7.36
N ASP A 166 -19.15 -0.35 8.19
CA ASP A 166 -18.63 0.36 9.36
C ASP A 166 -17.88 -0.59 10.33
N ALA A 167 -18.44 -1.77 10.60
CA ALA A 167 -17.79 -2.76 11.46
C ALA A 167 -16.48 -3.30 10.86
N GLU A 168 -16.43 -3.51 9.55
CA GLU A 168 -15.22 -3.93 8.85
C GLU A 168 -14.15 -2.82 8.84
N ARG A 169 -14.56 -1.56 8.69
CA ARG A 169 -13.64 -0.41 8.80
C ARG A 169 -13.01 -0.31 10.18
N ASP A 170 -13.79 -0.50 11.25
CA ASP A 170 -13.26 -0.50 12.61
C ASP A 170 -12.25 -1.63 12.83
N ARG A 171 -12.59 -2.84 12.37
CA ARG A 171 -11.69 -3.99 12.41
C ARG A 171 -10.41 -3.76 11.61
N PHE A 172 -10.53 -3.20 10.40
CA PHE A 172 -9.39 -2.89 9.56
C PHE A 172 -8.47 -1.85 10.19
N VAL A 173 -9.03 -0.76 10.77
CA VAL A 173 -8.25 0.29 11.47
C VAL A 173 -7.50 -0.29 12.68
N ALA A 174 -8.13 -1.21 13.44
CA ALA A 174 -7.46 -1.92 14.52
C ALA A 174 -6.29 -2.76 13.98
N GLY A 175 -6.51 -3.54 12.91
CA GLY A 175 -5.45 -4.33 12.28
C GLY A 175 -4.31 -3.48 11.69
N LEU A 176 -4.60 -2.29 11.16
CA LEU A 176 -3.55 -1.35 10.73
C LEU A 176 -2.64 -0.96 11.90
N ALA A 177 -3.20 -0.79 13.10
CA ALA A 177 -2.44 -0.45 14.30
C ALA A 177 -1.46 -1.57 14.73
N ASP A 178 -1.77 -2.82 14.40
CA ASP A 178 -0.92 -3.97 14.71
C ASP A 178 0.29 -4.05 13.76
N VAL A 179 0.10 -3.72 12.48
CA VAL A 179 1.14 -3.89 11.46
C VAL A 179 1.94 -2.62 11.15
N ILE A 180 1.42 -1.44 11.50
CA ILE A 180 2.09 -0.16 11.28
C ILE A 180 2.75 0.30 12.59
N PRO A 181 4.09 0.34 12.69
CA PRO A 181 4.77 0.88 13.85
C PRO A 181 4.61 2.40 13.95
N SER A 182 4.92 2.97 15.13
CA SER A 182 4.94 4.43 15.31
C SER A 182 5.78 5.12 14.23
N GLY A 183 5.28 6.21 13.69
CA GLY A 183 5.84 6.96 12.56
C GLY A 183 5.54 6.37 11.18
N GLY A 184 4.92 5.18 11.11
CA GLY A 184 4.51 4.58 9.84
C GLY A 184 3.28 5.27 9.25
N LEU A 185 3.01 5.01 7.99
CA LEU A 185 2.03 5.73 7.17
C LEU A 185 1.01 4.77 6.54
N TYR A 186 -0.25 5.12 6.62
CA TYR A 186 -1.33 4.54 5.83
C TYR A 186 -1.78 5.56 4.80
N CYS A 187 -1.76 5.20 3.51
CA CYS A 187 -2.25 6.01 2.40
C CYS A 187 -3.46 5.35 1.77
N VAL A 188 -4.61 5.99 1.81
CA VAL A 188 -5.85 5.50 1.24
C VAL A 188 -6.34 6.39 0.11
N LEU A 189 -6.69 5.77 -1.01
CA LEU A 189 -7.43 6.38 -2.10
C LEU A 189 -8.79 5.68 -2.21
N GLY A 190 -9.87 6.42 -2.13
CA GLY A 190 -11.22 5.85 -2.26
C GLY A 190 -12.20 6.84 -2.88
N ASP A 191 -13.24 6.31 -3.52
CA ASP A 191 -14.32 7.13 -4.05
C ASP A 191 -14.88 8.04 -2.95
N ALA A 192 -15.17 9.28 -3.30
CA ALA A 192 -15.86 10.20 -2.40
C ALA A 192 -17.27 9.70 -2.12
N ARG A 193 -17.64 9.68 -0.85
CA ARG A 193 -19.01 9.35 -0.44
C ARG A 193 -19.98 10.40 -1.00
N ARG A 194 -20.98 9.96 -1.76
CA ARG A 194 -21.97 10.84 -2.41
C ARG A 194 -23.14 11.17 -1.51
N ASP A 195 -23.49 10.26 -0.60
CA ASP A 195 -24.59 10.38 0.33
C ASP A 195 -24.12 9.88 1.71
N GLU A 196 -24.39 10.65 2.76
CA GLU A 196 -24.03 10.28 4.14
C GLU A 196 -24.69 8.96 4.60
N ARG A 197 -25.80 8.56 3.99
CA ARG A 197 -26.48 7.28 4.23
C ARG A 197 -25.84 6.09 3.52
N SER A 198 -24.96 6.34 2.55
CA SER A 198 -24.27 5.28 1.83
C SER A 198 -23.16 4.68 2.67
N ALA A 199 -23.09 3.36 2.76
CA ALA A 199 -21.93 2.67 3.29
C ALA A 199 -20.72 2.74 2.33
N TYR A 200 -20.96 2.97 1.04
CA TYR A 200 -19.93 3.04 0.01
C TYR A 200 -19.27 4.42 -0.05
N GLY A 201 -17.97 4.43 -0.30
CA GLY A 201 -17.19 5.66 -0.41
C GLY A 201 -16.59 6.09 0.94
N ILE A 202 -15.70 7.06 0.91
CA ILE A 202 -15.06 7.66 2.08
C ILE A 202 -15.41 9.15 2.18
N SER A 203 -15.42 9.67 3.39
CA SER A 203 -15.57 11.10 3.63
C SER A 203 -14.50 11.62 4.59
N PRO A 204 -14.05 12.88 4.47
CA PRO A 204 -13.09 13.47 5.40
C PRO A 204 -13.57 13.47 6.86
N ARG A 205 -14.89 13.56 7.08
CA ARG A 205 -15.49 13.49 8.41
C ARG A 205 -15.27 12.13 9.05
N GLU A 206 -15.63 11.06 8.33
CA GLU A 206 -15.45 9.69 8.78
C GLU A 206 -13.98 9.36 9.08
N LEU A 207 -13.09 9.73 8.14
CA LEU A 207 -11.67 9.48 8.32
C LEU A 207 -11.12 10.19 9.58
N ARG A 208 -11.56 11.43 9.88
CA ARG A 208 -11.18 12.11 11.12
C ARG A 208 -11.72 11.43 12.38
N GLN A 209 -12.89 10.81 12.31
CA GLN A 209 -13.44 10.05 13.43
C GLN A 209 -12.65 8.79 13.71
N ARG A 210 -12.30 8.01 12.66
CA ARG A 210 -11.61 6.72 12.79
C ARG A 210 -10.10 6.87 13.03
N PHE A 211 -9.48 7.88 12.42
CA PHE A 211 -8.04 8.14 12.50
C PHE A 211 -7.72 9.37 13.35
N GLY A 212 -8.37 9.46 14.52
CA GLY A 212 -8.13 10.54 15.46
C GLY A 212 -6.94 10.28 16.40
N ARG A 213 -6.46 11.36 17.06
CA ARG A 213 -5.35 11.30 18.01
C ARG A 213 -5.58 10.35 19.18
N ALA A 214 -6.81 10.25 19.65
CA ALA A 214 -7.20 9.34 20.74
C ALA A 214 -6.97 7.87 20.36
N GLY A 215 -7.12 7.51 19.08
CA GLY A 215 -6.80 6.18 18.54
C GLY A 215 -5.33 6.00 18.16
N GLY A 216 -4.46 6.98 18.44
CA GLY A 216 -3.04 6.94 18.10
C GLY A 216 -2.75 7.21 16.63
N TRP A 217 -3.57 8.02 15.95
CA TRP A 217 -3.41 8.37 14.55
C TRP A 217 -3.41 9.87 14.31
N GLU A 218 -2.85 10.29 13.20
CA GLU A 218 -2.85 11.68 12.74
C GLU A 218 -3.00 11.74 11.22
N ILE A 219 -4.04 12.42 10.74
CA ILE A 219 -4.17 12.72 9.31
C ILE A 219 -3.15 13.81 8.98
N ILE A 220 -2.19 13.49 8.11
CA ILE A 220 -1.11 14.41 7.73
C ILE A 220 -1.40 15.12 6.41
N PHE A 221 -2.25 14.56 5.56
CA PHE A 221 -2.80 15.22 4.38
C PHE A 221 -4.15 14.60 3.98
N ALA A 222 -4.98 15.39 3.30
CA ALA A 222 -6.20 14.96 2.65
C ALA A 222 -6.44 15.83 1.42
N PHE A 223 -6.55 15.21 0.26
CA PHE A 223 -6.76 15.89 -1.02
C PHE A 223 -7.97 15.33 -1.75
N GLU A 224 -8.75 16.21 -2.36
CA GLU A 224 -9.70 15.82 -3.38
C GLU A 224 -8.92 15.41 -4.64
N THR A 225 -9.34 14.32 -5.26
CA THR A 225 -8.71 13.76 -6.44
C THR A 225 -9.73 12.96 -7.26
N ILE A 226 -9.24 12.19 -8.19
CA ILE A 226 -10.05 11.32 -9.05
C ILE A 226 -9.58 9.89 -8.87
N PHE A 227 -10.52 8.97 -8.69
CA PHE A 227 -10.30 7.56 -8.87
C PHE A 227 -10.59 7.19 -10.32
N GLU A 228 -9.55 6.74 -11.03
CA GLU A 228 -9.65 6.38 -12.45
C GLU A 228 -10.09 4.91 -12.58
N ARG A 229 -11.03 4.68 -13.47
CA ARG A 229 -11.48 3.37 -13.92
C ARG A 229 -11.33 3.27 -15.43
N GLN A 230 -11.54 2.09 -16.00
CA GLN A 230 -11.41 1.90 -17.44
C GLN A 230 -12.31 2.86 -18.24
N TRP A 231 -13.55 3.06 -17.80
CA TRP A 231 -14.55 3.86 -18.52
C TRP A 231 -15.12 5.02 -17.72
N SER A 232 -14.63 5.27 -16.51
CA SER A 232 -15.11 6.38 -15.68
C SER A 232 -14.01 7.01 -14.85
N ARG A 233 -14.27 8.22 -14.38
CA ARG A 233 -13.45 8.97 -13.45
C ARG A 233 -14.35 9.48 -12.35
N ASN A 234 -14.14 9.02 -11.14
CA ASN A 234 -15.01 9.38 -10.03
C ASN A 234 -14.28 10.35 -9.09
N PRO A 235 -15.02 11.33 -8.52
CA PRO A 235 -14.49 12.10 -7.39
C PRO A 235 -14.03 11.17 -6.28
N ALA A 236 -12.87 11.45 -5.72
CA ALA A 236 -12.21 10.61 -4.72
C ALA A 236 -11.47 11.48 -3.69
N PHE A 237 -11.13 10.89 -2.57
CA PHE A 237 -10.19 11.45 -1.61
C PHE A 237 -8.93 10.60 -1.57
N PHE A 238 -7.78 11.28 -1.48
CA PHE A 238 -6.50 10.67 -1.18
C PHE A 238 -6.02 11.21 0.16
N VAL A 239 -5.83 10.31 1.11
CA VAL A 239 -5.56 10.66 2.51
C VAL A 239 -4.36 9.89 3.03
N GLY A 240 -3.46 10.60 3.70
CA GLY A 240 -2.34 10.03 4.43
C GLY A 240 -2.54 10.13 5.92
N VAL A 241 -2.38 9.00 6.60
CA VAL A 241 -2.59 8.85 8.03
C VAL A 241 -1.33 8.28 8.67
N ARG A 242 -0.75 9.01 9.63
CA ARG A 242 0.45 8.58 10.36
C ARG A 242 0.08 7.91 11.67
N ARG A 243 0.73 6.79 11.97
CA ARG A 243 0.70 6.15 13.29
C ARG A 243 1.55 6.97 14.28
N ARG A 244 1.00 7.32 15.43
CA ARG A 244 1.70 8.04 16.51
C ARG A 244 2.44 7.11 17.46
#